data_e22fdbaa40f706ea442fa06a7e2b7c6e
#
_entry.id   e22fdbaa40f706ea442fa06a7e2b7c6e
#
_cell.length_a   1.000
_cell.length_b   1.000
_cell.length_c   1.000
_cell.angle_alpha   90.00
_cell.angle_beta   90.00
_cell.angle_gamma   90.00
#
_symmetry.space_group_name_H-M   'P 1'
#
loop_
_entity.id
_entity.type
_entity.pdbx_description
1 polymer ?
#
loop_
_entity_poly.entity_id
_entity_poly.type
_entity_poly.pdbx_seq_one_letter_code
_entity_poly.pdbx_strand_id
1 'polypeptide(L)'
;METMQTISTVERVLLLQEIPIFANLPPEDLERIAVIAREHWHPATSVIGRQGEAGNAMYVIVSGQVQIITESHGGTQVLAERGPGEIIGEMAIIDPAPRAADMLTKSETRILSIDGDAFKSILRERPDVSLAVMQSLSRRIREMMQAN
;
A
#
# COMPACT_ATOMS: atom_id res chain seq x y z
N MET A 1 -7.94 -29.47 -2.71
CA MET A 1 -7.95 -28.10 -2.17
C MET A 1 -6.53 -27.57 -2.14
N GLU A 2 -6.26 -26.53 -2.90
CA GLU A 2 -4.93 -25.95 -2.93
C GLU A 2 -4.64 -25.22 -1.63
N THR A 3 -3.51 -25.55 -1.02
CA THR A 3 -3.03 -24.81 0.15
C THR A 3 -2.27 -23.60 -0.36
N MET A 4 -2.75 -22.41 -0.03
CA MET A 4 -2.05 -21.18 -0.38
C MET A 4 -0.73 -21.12 0.37
N GLN A 5 0.37 -21.04 -0.38
CA GLN A 5 1.69 -20.97 0.23
C GLN A 5 1.95 -19.55 0.75
N THR A 6 2.47 -19.49 1.97
CA THR A 6 2.90 -18.25 2.59
C THR A 6 4.16 -17.75 1.89
N ILE A 7 4.22 -16.45 1.63
CA ILE A 7 5.42 -15.85 1.04
C ILE A 7 6.52 -15.84 2.09
N SER A 8 7.69 -16.34 1.73
CA SER A 8 8.86 -16.38 2.62
C SER A 8 9.37 -14.96 2.90
N THR A 9 10.14 -14.81 3.96
CA THR A 9 10.79 -13.54 4.30
C THR A 9 11.69 -13.05 3.17
N VAL A 10 12.43 -13.95 2.54
CA VAL A 10 13.30 -13.59 1.39
C VAL A 10 12.48 -13.05 0.23
N GLU A 11 11.38 -13.70 -0.11
CA GLU A 11 10.49 -13.24 -1.18
C GLU A 11 9.89 -11.88 -0.86
N ARG A 12 9.53 -11.66 0.40
CA ARG A 12 9.00 -10.37 0.86
C ARG A 12 10.04 -9.26 0.73
N VAL A 13 11.29 -9.54 1.11
CA VAL A 13 12.38 -8.56 0.97
C VAL A 13 12.58 -8.20 -0.50
N LEU A 14 12.60 -9.19 -1.38
CA LEU A 14 12.74 -8.95 -2.82
C LEU A 14 11.60 -8.11 -3.38
N LEU A 15 10.39 -8.36 -2.93
CA LEU A 15 9.22 -7.57 -3.33
C LEU A 15 9.34 -6.12 -2.83
N LEU A 16 9.71 -5.94 -1.57
CA LEU A 16 9.84 -4.60 -0.98
C LEU A 16 10.94 -3.78 -1.65
N GLN A 17 12.01 -4.41 -2.10
CA GLN A 17 13.09 -3.72 -2.82
C GLN A 17 12.62 -3.04 -4.10
N GLU A 18 11.58 -3.55 -4.73
CA GLU A 18 11.05 -3.00 -5.98
C GLU A 18 10.11 -1.83 -5.76
N ILE A 19 9.71 -1.59 -4.51
CA ILE A 19 8.82 -0.49 -4.17
C ILE A 19 9.66 0.78 -3.97
N PRO A 20 9.37 1.87 -4.71
CA PRO A 20 10.22 3.07 -4.67
C PRO A 20 10.52 3.60 -3.28
N ILE A 21 9.55 3.62 -2.38
CA ILE A 21 9.76 4.15 -1.04
C ILE A 21 10.64 3.26 -0.15
N PHE A 22 10.85 2.00 -0.53
CA PHE A 22 11.68 1.06 0.22
C PHE A 22 12.99 0.71 -0.49
N ALA A 23 13.13 1.09 -1.76
CA ALA A 23 14.24 0.65 -2.62
C ALA A 23 15.63 1.03 -2.07
N ASN A 24 15.71 2.14 -1.33
CA ASN A 24 16.99 2.64 -0.81
C ASN A 24 17.28 2.20 0.62
N LEU A 25 16.42 1.36 1.20
CA LEU A 25 16.65 0.86 2.56
C LEU A 25 17.73 -0.22 2.57
N PRO A 26 18.57 -0.24 3.61
CA PRO A 26 19.48 -1.36 3.82
C PRO A 26 18.72 -2.69 3.99
N PRO A 27 19.34 -3.82 3.63
CA PRO A 27 18.68 -5.13 3.75
C PRO A 27 18.12 -5.42 5.15
N GLU A 28 18.77 -4.97 6.21
CA GLU A 28 18.33 -5.17 7.59
C GLU A 28 16.98 -4.51 7.85
N ASP A 29 16.78 -3.31 7.33
CA ASP A 29 15.51 -2.58 7.50
C ASP A 29 14.40 -3.22 6.67
N LEU A 30 14.71 -3.67 5.45
CA LEU A 30 13.75 -4.39 4.62
C LEU A 30 13.31 -5.69 5.29
N GLU A 31 14.25 -6.40 5.93
CA GLU A 31 13.93 -7.63 6.65
C GLU A 31 13.01 -7.35 7.84
N ARG A 32 13.23 -6.25 8.57
CA ARG A 32 12.37 -5.85 9.68
C ARG A 32 10.92 -5.63 9.19
N ILE A 33 10.75 -4.95 8.08
CA ILE A 33 9.42 -4.73 7.49
C ILE A 33 8.82 -6.06 7.03
N ALA A 34 9.61 -6.90 6.38
CA ALA A 34 9.16 -8.18 5.86
C ALA A 34 8.63 -9.09 6.98
N VAL A 35 9.32 -9.10 8.13
CA VAL A 35 8.95 -9.94 9.27
C VAL A 35 7.63 -9.50 9.90
N ILE A 36 7.39 -8.20 10.01
CA ILE A 36 6.17 -7.68 10.65
C ILE A 36 4.97 -7.62 9.69
N ALA A 37 5.21 -7.70 8.39
CA ALA A 37 4.13 -7.68 7.41
C ALA A 37 3.26 -8.93 7.53
N ARG A 38 1.95 -8.75 7.38
CA ARG A 38 0.98 -9.84 7.44
C ARG A 38 0.39 -10.09 6.07
N GLU A 39 0.31 -11.36 5.69
CA GLU A 39 -0.24 -11.75 4.40
C GLU A 39 -1.75 -11.96 4.52
N HIS A 40 -2.48 -11.41 3.54
CA HIS A 40 -3.93 -11.57 3.43
C HIS A 40 -4.31 -11.91 2.01
N TRP A 41 -5.33 -12.75 1.87
CA TRP A 41 -5.96 -13.06 0.60
C TRP A 41 -7.37 -12.49 0.60
N HIS A 42 -7.73 -11.86 -0.52
CA HIS A 42 -9.07 -11.32 -0.71
C HIS A 42 -9.63 -11.86 -2.03
N PRO A 43 -10.89 -12.34 -2.03
CA PRO A 43 -11.54 -12.71 -3.29
C PRO A 43 -11.78 -11.46 -4.15
N ALA A 44 -12.15 -11.67 -5.40
CA ALA A 44 -12.60 -10.59 -6.27
C ALA A 44 -13.79 -9.86 -5.64
N THR A 45 -13.92 -8.57 -5.91
CA THR A 45 -15.02 -7.72 -5.45
C THR A 45 -15.10 -7.64 -3.92
N SER A 46 -13.95 -7.62 -3.27
CA SER A 46 -13.80 -7.50 -1.82
C SER A 46 -13.32 -6.10 -1.46
N VAL A 47 -13.84 -5.54 -0.37
CA VAL A 47 -13.42 -4.23 0.12
C VAL A 47 -12.28 -4.43 1.12
N ILE A 48 -11.09 -3.88 0.81
CA ILE A 48 -9.94 -3.92 1.71
C ILE A 48 -10.04 -2.80 2.74
N GLY A 49 -10.49 -1.64 2.32
CA GLY A 49 -10.71 -0.50 3.21
C GLY A 49 -11.78 0.41 2.64
N ARG A 50 -12.51 1.10 3.51
CA ARG A 50 -13.64 1.96 3.11
C ARG A 50 -13.32 3.43 3.30
N GLN A 51 -13.83 4.24 2.38
CA GLN A 51 -13.83 5.70 2.52
C GLN A 51 -14.43 6.08 3.87
N GLY A 52 -13.78 6.99 4.58
CA GLY A 52 -14.22 7.47 5.89
C GLY A 52 -13.74 6.66 7.08
N GLU A 53 -13.23 5.45 6.88
CA GLU A 53 -12.68 4.65 7.98
C GLU A 53 -11.29 5.16 8.39
N ALA A 54 -10.95 4.94 9.67
CA ALA A 54 -9.60 5.22 10.14
C ALA A 54 -8.61 4.22 9.51
N GLY A 55 -7.56 4.74 8.88
CA GLY A 55 -6.53 3.91 8.29
C GLY A 55 -5.40 3.67 9.27
N ASN A 56 -5.17 2.40 9.65
CA ASN A 56 -4.09 2.02 10.57
C ASN A 56 -3.07 1.06 9.95
N ALA A 57 -3.19 0.77 8.67
CA ALA A 57 -2.26 -0.08 7.95
C ALA A 57 -2.14 0.37 6.50
N MET A 58 -0.98 0.12 5.90
CA MET A 58 -0.79 0.25 4.46
C MET A 58 -0.65 -1.14 3.87
N TYR A 59 -0.88 -1.26 2.58
CA TYR A 59 -0.90 -2.56 1.92
C TYR A 59 0.01 -2.56 0.70
N VAL A 60 0.78 -3.63 0.56
CA VAL A 60 1.58 -3.91 -0.64
C VAL A 60 0.85 -4.97 -1.44
N ILE A 61 0.57 -4.71 -2.70
CA ILE A 61 -0.10 -5.69 -3.56
C ILE A 61 0.94 -6.67 -4.08
N VAL A 62 0.75 -7.96 -3.76
CA VAL A 62 1.60 -9.04 -4.23
C VAL A 62 1.11 -9.56 -5.58
N SER A 63 -0.20 -9.76 -5.69
CA SER A 63 -0.86 -10.20 -6.92
C SER A 63 -2.28 -9.69 -6.94
N GLY A 64 -2.87 -9.58 -8.12
CA GLY A 64 -4.23 -9.10 -8.30
C GLY A 64 -4.29 -7.63 -8.65
N GLN A 65 -5.50 -7.08 -8.62
CA GLN A 65 -5.77 -5.69 -8.99
C GLN A 65 -6.73 -5.07 -7.98
N VAL A 66 -6.47 -3.81 -7.61
CA VAL A 66 -7.30 -3.05 -6.68
C VAL A 66 -7.69 -1.73 -7.34
N GLN A 67 -8.98 -1.39 -7.26
CA GLN A 67 -9.49 -0.08 -7.68
C GLN A 67 -9.59 0.85 -6.47
N ILE A 68 -9.19 2.09 -6.66
CA ILE A 68 -9.37 3.16 -5.68
C ILE A 68 -10.59 3.96 -6.12
N ILE A 69 -11.64 3.95 -5.31
CA ILE A 69 -12.95 4.46 -5.70
C ILE A 69 -13.45 5.46 -4.67
N THR A 70 -13.96 6.59 -5.15
CA THR A 70 -14.67 7.54 -4.27
C THR A 70 -16.14 7.60 -4.66
N GLU A 71 -16.98 7.85 -3.67
CA GLU A 71 -18.38 8.19 -3.87
C GLU A 71 -18.60 9.64 -3.48
N SER A 72 -19.33 10.34 -4.31
CA SER A 72 -19.68 11.73 -4.11
C SER A 72 -21.09 11.99 -4.67
N HIS A 73 -21.54 13.25 -4.58
CA HIS A 73 -22.84 13.63 -5.13
C HIS A 73 -22.96 13.37 -6.63
N GLY A 74 -21.85 13.28 -7.34
CA GLY A 74 -21.83 12.95 -8.77
C GLY A 74 -21.81 11.46 -9.07
N GLY A 75 -21.86 10.60 -8.04
CA GLY A 75 -21.82 9.14 -8.18
C GLY A 75 -20.45 8.54 -7.88
N THR A 76 -20.24 7.32 -8.33
CA THR A 76 -19.01 6.57 -8.11
C THR A 76 -17.95 6.96 -9.12
N GLN A 77 -16.74 7.23 -8.65
CA GLN A 77 -15.61 7.57 -9.51
C GLN A 77 -14.42 6.68 -9.20
N VAL A 78 -13.88 6.05 -10.24
CA VAL A 78 -12.62 5.30 -10.12
C VAL A 78 -11.47 6.29 -10.25
N LEU A 79 -10.72 6.48 -9.16
CA LEU A 79 -9.59 7.41 -9.13
C LEU A 79 -8.34 6.78 -9.72
N ALA A 80 -8.13 5.48 -9.49
CA ALA A 80 -6.92 4.79 -9.90
C ALA A 80 -7.11 3.29 -9.84
N GLU A 81 -6.22 2.57 -10.52
CA GLU A 81 -6.07 1.13 -10.37
C GLU A 81 -4.64 0.85 -9.94
N ARG A 82 -4.46 -0.14 -9.05
CA ARG A 82 -3.16 -0.53 -8.52
C ARG A 82 -2.99 -2.04 -8.68
N GLY A 83 -1.76 -2.43 -8.99
CA GLY A 83 -1.42 -3.83 -9.24
C GLY A 83 -0.19 -4.28 -8.47
N PRO A 84 0.37 -5.44 -8.84
CA PRO A 84 1.53 -6.01 -8.13
C PRO A 84 2.69 -5.04 -8.02
N GLY A 85 3.30 -4.99 -6.83
CA GLY A 85 4.43 -4.11 -6.55
C GLY A 85 4.05 -2.69 -6.19
N GLU A 86 2.77 -2.38 -6.09
CA GLU A 86 2.31 -1.05 -5.71
C GLU A 86 1.78 -1.02 -4.28
N ILE A 87 1.80 0.18 -3.68
CA ILE A 87 1.34 0.41 -2.31
C ILE A 87 0.00 1.14 -2.35
N ILE A 88 -0.88 0.80 -1.42
CA ILE A 88 -2.12 1.51 -1.18
C ILE A 88 -2.30 1.78 0.31
N GLY A 89 -3.04 2.83 0.63
CA GLY A 89 -3.41 3.15 2.02
C GLY A 89 -2.38 3.90 2.84
N GLU A 90 -1.24 4.28 2.24
CA GLU A 90 -0.16 4.96 2.95
C GLU A 90 -0.51 6.38 3.39
N MET A 91 -1.39 7.06 2.67
CA MET A 91 -1.74 8.45 2.97
C MET A 91 -2.36 8.62 4.35
N ALA A 92 -3.26 7.73 4.73
CA ALA A 92 -3.94 7.79 6.03
C ALA A 92 -2.99 7.54 7.21
N ILE A 93 -1.86 6.90 6.95
CA ILE A 93 -0.83 6.66 7.97
C ILE A 93 0.09 7.86 8.11
N ILE A 94 0.51 8.42 6.99
CA ILE A 94 1.43 9.57 6.96
C ILE A 94 0.78 10.80 7.56
N ASP A 95 -0.47 11.04 7.19
CA ASP A 95 -1.28 12.13 7.70
C ASP A 95 -2.57 11.54 8.26
N PRO A 96 -2.66 11.34 9.59
CA PRO A 96 -3.81 10.69 10.20
C PRO A 96 -5.13 11.38 9.85
N ALA A 97 -5.88 10.73 8.99
CA ALA A 97 -7.17 11.21 8.51
C ALA A 97 -8.00 10.00 8.10
N PRO A 98 -9.32 10.12 8.01
CA PRO A 98 -10.14 9.05 7.45
C PRO A 98 -9.70 8.72 6.03
N ARG A 99 -9.83 7.46 5.62
CA ARG A 99 -9.47 7.03 4.26
C ARG A 99 -10.24 7.86 3.24
N ALA A 100 -9.51 8.36 2.24
CA ALA A 100 -10.07 9.23 1.20
C ALA A 100 -10.92 8.49 0.17
N ALA A 101 -10.77 7.16 0.11
CA ALA A 101 -11.41 6.34 -0.92
C ALA A 101 -11.60 4.90 -0.45
N ASP A 102 -12.47 4.18 -1.14
CA ASP A 102 -12.59 2.73 -0.99
C ASP A 102 -11.47 2.05 -1.76
N MET A 103 -11.01 0.92 -1.24
CA MET A 103 -10.07 0.04 -1.92
C MET A 103 -10.78 -1.27 -2.22
N LEU A 104 -11.12 -1.49 -3.48
CA LEU A 104 -11.94 -2.61 -3.94
C LEU A 104 -11.13 -3.52 -4.86
N THR A 105 -11.08 -4.82 -4.53
CA THR A 105 -10.40 -5.79 -5.40
C THR A 105 -11.21 -6.04 -6.67
N LYS A 106 -10.52 -6.09 -7.82
CA LYS A 106 -11.13 -6.47 -9.09
C LYS A 106 -10.97 -7.96 -9.40
N SER A 107 -9.97 -8.57 -8.82
CA SER A 107 -9.66 -9.98 -8.98
C SER A 107 -9.24 -10.54 -7.64
N GLU A 108 -9.02 -11.83 -7.56
CA GLU A 108 -8.41 -12.42 -6.36
C GLU A 108 -7.07 -11.71 -6.11
N THR A 109 -6.90 -11.18 -4.90
CA THR A 109 -5.79 -10.30 -4.58
C THR A 109 -5.08 -10.78 -3.33
N ARG A 110 -3.75 -10.85 -3.42
CA ARG A 110 -2.88 -11.16 -2.31
C ARG A 110 -2.15 -9.90 -1.90
N ILE A 111 -2.22 -9.56 -0.62
CA ILE A 111 -1.59 -8.35 -0.08
C ILE A 111 -0.74 -8.66 1.14
N LEU A 112 0.23 -7.78 1.39
CA LEU A 112 0.96 -7.72 2.65
C LEU A 112 0.51 -6.45 3.36
N SER A 113 0.01 -6.57 4.59
CA SER A 113 -0.34 -5.41 5.39
C SER A 113 0.82 -5.04 6.29
N ILE A 114 1.13 -3.74 6.36
CA ILE A 114 2.18 -3.19 7.20
C ILE A 114 1.52 -2.26 8.20
N ASP A 115 1.76 -2.53 9.49
CA ASP A 115 1.20 -1.74 10.57
C ASP A 115 1.65 -0.29 10.49
N GLY A 116 0.71 0.64 10.69
CA GLY A 116 0.98 2.06 10.59
C GLY A 116 1.95 2.58 11.63
N ASP A 117 1.87 2.09 12.86
CA ASP A 117 2.79 2.52 13.92
C ASP A 117 4.21 2.04 13.64
N ALA A 118 4.35 0.81 13.16
CA ALA A 118 5.64 0.26 12.76
C ALA A 118 6.26 1.07 11.61
N PHE A 119 5.44 1.46 10.62
CA PHE A 119 5.90 2.27 9.49
C PHE A 119 6.34 3.66 9.96
N LYS A 120 5.57 4.29 10.85
CA LYS A 120 5.93 5.60 11.41
C LYS A 120 7.24 5.55 12.19
N SER A 121 7.49 4.47 12.91
CA SER A 121 8.78 4.28 13.61
C SER A 121 9.94 4.28 12.63
N ILE A 122 9.78 3.61 11.50
CA ILE A 122 10.80 3.59 10.45
C ILE A 122 11.03 4.99 9.88
N LEU A 123 9.95 5.73 9.63
CA LEU A 123 10.04 7.10 9.12
C LEU A 123 10.81 8.01 10.08
N ARG A 124 10.62 7.85 11.38
CA ARG A 124 11.33 8.64 12.39
C ARG A 124 12.80 8.28 12.48
N GLU A 125 13.14 7.00 12.33
CA GLU A 125 14.50 6.51 12.43
C GLU A 125 15.31 6.69 11.14
N ARG A 126 14.63 6.79 9.99
CA ARG A 126 15.26 6.79 8.66
C ARG A 126 14.80 7.98 7.83
N PRO A 127 15.50 9.13 7.95
CA PRO A 127 15.15 10.33 7.18
C PRO A 127 15.16 10.13 5.66
N ASP A 128 16.03 9.26 5.15
CA ASP A 128 16.09 8.92 3.73
C ASP A 128 14.82 8.23 3.24
N VAL A 129 14.19 7.39 4.09
CA VAL A 129 12.90 6.77 3.77
C VAL A 129 11.82 7.85 3.74
N SER A 130 11.80 8.73 4.72
CA SER A 130 10.83 9.84 4.75
C SER A 130 10.94 10.71 3.51
N LEU A 131 12.16 11.01 3.07
CA LEU A 131 12.38 11.77 1.85
C LEU A 131 11.85 11.02 0.62
N ALA A 132 12.10 9.71 0.54
CA ALA A 132 11.61 8.90 -0.57
C ALA A 132 10.09 8.89 -0.63
N VAL A 133 9.42 8.81 0.52
CA VAL A 133 7.96 8.88 0.61
C VAL A 133 7.46 10.24 0.11
N MET A 134 8.08 11.32 0.57
CA MET A 134 7.72 12.67 0.12
C MET A 134 7.88 12.83 -1.39
N GLN A 135 8.97 12.31 -1.95
CA GLN A 135 9.21 12.34 -3.38
C GLN A 135 8.15 11.56 -4.16
N SER A 136 7.76 10.39 -3.64
CA SER A 136 6.70 9.58 -4.25
C SER A 136 5.37 10.33 -4.28
N LEU A 137 5.01 10.97 -3.18
CA LEU A 137 3.79 11.76 -3.09
C LEU A 137 3.83 12.97 -4.03
N SER A 138 4.98 13.64 -4.14
CA SER A 138 5.16 14.76 -5.06
C SER A 138 4.97 14.34 -6.51
N ARG A 139 5.50 13.16 -6.89
CA ARG A 139 5.31 12.63 -8.25
C ARG A 139 3.83 12.38 -8.54
N ARG A 140 3.10 11.82 -7.59
CA ARG A 140 1.66 11.58 -7.75
C ARG A 140 0.90 12.89 -7.98
N ILE A 141 1.25 13.93 -7.24
CA ILE A 141 0.64 15.25 -7.41
C ILE A 141 0.92 15.79 -8.80
N ARG A 142 2.17 15.69 -9.28
CA ARG A 142 2.52 16.13 -10.62
C ARG A 142 1.77 15.36 -11.70
N GLU A 143 1.65 14.04 -11.54
CA GLU A 143 0.89 13.21 -12.48
C GLU A 143 -0.57 13.64 -12.55
N MET A 144 -1.18 13.93 -11.41
CA MET A 144 -2.55 14.44 -11.35
C MET A 144 -2.70 15.78 -12.05
N MET A 145 -1.72 16.67 -11.90
CA MET A 145 -1.72 17.98 -12.55
C MET A 145 -1.55 17.87 -14.06
N GLN A 146 -0.80 16.90 -14.53
CA GLN A 146 -0.54 16.68 -15.97
C GLN A 146 -1.66 15.94 -16.67
N ALA A 147 -2.52 15.26 -15.92
CA ALA A 147 -3.62 14.46 -16.47
C ALA A 147 -4.79 15.30 -16.98
N ASN A 148 -4.79 16.61 -16.78
CA ASN A 148 -5.84 17.52 -17.21
C ASN A 148 -5.49 18.19 -18.52
#